data_7ec8f5272b8bc11d74487e839b67b0a7
#
_entry.id   7ec8f5272b8bc11d74487e839b67b0a7
#
_cell.length_a   1.000
_cell.length_b   1.000
_cell.length_c   1.000
_cell.angle_alpha   90.00
_cell.angle_beta   90.00
_cell.angle_gamma   90.00
#
_symmetry.space_group_name_H-M   'P 1'
#
loop_
_entity.id
_entity.type
_entity.pdbx_description
1 polymer ?
#
loop_
_entity_poly.entity_id
_entity_poly.type
_entity_poly.pdbx_seq_one_letter_code
_entity_poly.pdbx_strand_id
1 'polypeptide(L)'
;MCSSDLRPEARGVIWGLTRGTTAGHLARATLEGIAFQNDDVLTAMQKDLGRPLKSLKVDGGAAANALLMQIQADLLGVDIVRPAMLQTTALGAALLAGLGIGWFSDLAAIRAAWQAEQTFTRQLDAAAVAAWAEGWQAAVARA
;
A
#
# COMPACT_ATOMS: atom_id res chain seq x y z
N MET A 1 3.56 14.75 6.18
CA MET A 1 3.37 15.11 7.59
C MET A 1 4.47 14.47 8.39
N CYS A 2 5.29 15.26 9.02
CA CYS A 2 6.37 14.73 9.83
C CYS A 2 5.80 14.26 11.17
N SER A 3 6.45 13.31 11.82
CA SER A 3 6.07 12.71 13.11
C SER A 3 5.78 13.71 14.26
N SER A 4 6.01 15.00 14.05
CA SER A 4 5.72 16.07 15.03
C SER A 4 4.22 16.32 15.25
N ASP A 5 3.36 15.83 14.35
CA ASP A 5 1.91 16.04 14.44
C ASP A 5 1.19 14.80 15.01
N LEU A 6 1.91 13.83 15.55
CA LEU A 6 1.33 12.68 16.22
C LEU A 6 0.59 13.14 17.49
N ARG A 7 -0.68 12.80 17.56
CA ARG A 7 -1.49 12.99 18.77
C ARG A 7 -1.41 11.73 19.63
N PRO A 8 -0.57 11.72 20.68
CA PRO A 8 -0.37 10.52 21.51
C PRO A 8 -1.63 10.10 22.28
N GLU A 9 -2.58 11.02 22.44
CA GLU A 9 -3.88 10.79 23.07
C GLU A 9 -4.93 10.19 22.11
N ALA A 10 -4.68 10.18 20.79
CA ALA A 10 -5.63 9.65 19.81
C ALA A 10 -5.96 8.17 20.08
N ARG A 11 -7.21 7.81 19.85
CA ARG A 11 -7.72 6.46 20.05
C ARG A 11 -8.15 5.84 18.72
N GLY A 12 -8.16 4.51 18.69
CA GLY A 12 -8.73 3.81 17.54
C GLY A 12 -10.22 4.09 17.40
N VAL A 13 -10.68 4.32 16.16
CA VAL A 13 -12.08 4.63 15.85
C VAL A 13 -12.60 3.64 14.82
N ILE A 14 -13.82 3.15 15.03
CA ILE A 14 -14.63 2.47 14.01
C ILE A 14 -15.82 3.41 13.71
N TRP A 15 -15.90 3.88 12.48
CA TRP A 15 -16.87 4.89 12.07
C TRP A 15 -17.96 4.27 11.18
N GLY A 16 -19.19 4.80 11.29
CA GLY A 16 -20.29 4.45 10.39
C GLY A 16 -21.02 3.14 10.72
N LEU A 17 -20.91 2.62 11.95
CA LEU A 17 -21.64 1.42 12.37
C LEU A 17 -23.15 1.62 12.30
N THR A 18 -23.84 0.62 11.76
CA THR A 18 -25.31 0.54 11.70
C THR A 18 -25.78 -0.82 12.19
N ARG A 19 -27.12 -0.99 12.30
CA ARG A 19 -27.72 -2.30 12.63
C ARG A 19 -27.40 -3.40 11.61
N GLY A 20 -27.04 -3.02 10.37
CA GLY A 20 -26.67 -3.95 9.30
C GLY A 20 -25.17 -4.26 9.26
N THR A 21 -24.36 -3.70 10.16
CA THR A 21 -22.92 -3.95 10.19
C THR A 21 -22.60 -5.37 10.60
N THR A 22 -21.82 -6.08 9.79
CA THR A 22 -21.40 -7.48 10.01
C THR A 22 -19.89 -7.54 10.27
N ALA A 23 -19.41 -8.71 10.72
CA ALA A 23 -17.97 -8.97 10.86
C ALA A 23 -17.19 -8.76 9.54
N GLY A 24 -17.79 -9.09 8.39
CA GLY A 24 -17.20 -8.84 7.08
C GLY A 24 -16.98 -7.35 6.80
N HIS A 25 -17.92 -6.48 7.20
CA HIS A 25 -17.75 -5.04 7.11
C HIS A 25 -16.59 -4.53 7.98
N LEU A 26 -16.42 -5.07 9.18
CA LEU A 26 -15.31 -4.71 10.06
C LEU A 26 -13.96 -5.16 9.50
N ALA A 27 -13.89 -6.39 8.98
CA ALA A 27 -12.68 -6.91 8.34
C ALA A 27 -12.30 -6.06 7.11
N ARG A 28 -13.27 -5.69 6.28
CA ARG A 28 -13.04 -4.80 5.13
C ARG A 28 -12.58 -3.41 5.58
N ALA A 29 -13.23 -2.80 6.56
CA ALA A 29 -12.85 -1.50 7.10
C ALA A 29 -11.40 -1.49 7.65
N THR A 30 -10.93 -2.60 8.21
CA THR A 30 -9.54 -2.76 8.64
C THR A 30 -8.57 -2.67 7.44
N LEU A 31 -8.87 -3.37 6.34
CA LEU A 31 -8.06 -3.31 5.12
C LEU A 31 -8.09 -1.90 4.50
N GLU A 32 -9.25 -1.26 4.49
CA GLU A 32 -9.41 0.11 4.01
C GLU A 32 -8.60 1.10 4.85
N GLY A 33 -8.63 0.97 6.18
CA GLY A 33 -7.83 1.80 7.08
C GLY A 33 -6.32 1.69 6.82
N ILE A 34 -5.81 0.47 6.56
CA ILE A 34 -4.41 0.25 6.17
C ILE A 34 -4.11 0.97 4.84
N ALA A 35 -5.01 0.84 3.86
CA ALA A 35 -4.82 1.43 2.54
C ALA A 35 -4.85 2.97 2.59
N PHE A 36 -5.74 3.57 3.38
CA PHE A 36 -5.81 5.02 3.58
C PHE A 36 -4.57 5.58 4.26
N GLN A 37 -4.03 4.89 5.28
CA GLN A 37 -2.78 5.31 5.92
C GLN A 37 -1.61 5.29 4.93
N ASN A 38 -1.56 4.30 4.04
CA ASN A 38 -0.57 4.24 2.97
C ASN A 38 -0.78 5.38 1.96
N ASP A 39 -2.02 5.73 1.63
CA ASP A 39 -2.35 6.85 0.74
C ASP A 39 -1.87 8.19 1.32
N ASP A 40 -2.13 8.44 2.60
CA ASP A 40 -1.66 9.63 3.31
C ASP A 40 -0.13 9.77 3.23
N VAL A 41 0.62 8.68 3.48
CA VAL A 41 2.08 8.64 3.40
C VAL A 41 2.57 8.88 1.98
N LEU A 42 2.00 8.18 1.00
CA LEU A 42 2.43 8.29 -0.40
C LEU A 42 2.08 9.64 -1.01
N THR A 43 0.97 10.25 -0.61
CA THR A 43 0.60 11.62 -0.99
C THR A 43 1.62 12.62 -0.46
N ALA A 44 2.05 12.49 0.79
CA ALA A 44 3.12 13.31 1.35
C ALA A 44 4.44 13.12 0.59
N MET A 45 4.84 11.87 0.31
CA MET A 45 6.05 11.57 -0.47
C MET A 45 6.00 12.14 -1.90
N GLN A 46 4.87 12.06 -2.59
CA GLN A 46 4.71 12.64 -3.94
C GLN A 46 4.86 14.16 -3.92
N LYS A 47 4.32 14.81 -2.87
CA LYS A 47 4.47 16.25 -2.67
C LYS A 47 5.94 16.64 -2.47
N ASP A 48 6.68 15.89 -1.69
CA ASP A 48 8.11 16.14 -1.45
C ASP A 48 8.95 15.88 -2.70
N LEU A 49 8.60 14.84 -3.47
CA LEU A 49 9.28 14.51 -4.74
C LEU A 49 8.97 15.49 -5.88
N GLY A 50 7.91 16.28 -5.77
CA GLY A 50 7.43 17.20 -6.82
C GLY A 50 6.97 16.52 -8.11
N ARG A 51 6.69 15.21 -8.06
CA ARG A 51 6.23 14.43 -9.22
C ARG A 51 5.29 13.29 -8.78
N PRO A 52 4.31 12.93 -9.64
CA PRO A 52 3.44 11.79 -9.37
C PRO A 52 4.20 10.47 -9.50
N LEU A 53 3.81 9.48 -8.69
CA LEU A 53 4.22 8.10 -8.86
C LEU A 53 3.49 7.50 -10.07
N LYS A 54 4.19 6.66 -10.83
CA LYS A 54 3.59 5.90 -11.96
C LYS A 54 3.15 4.52 -11.50
N SER A 55 3.91 3.89 -10.63
CA SER A 55 3.61 2.57 -10.08
C SER A 55 4.24 2.43 -8.71
N LEU A 56 3.70 1.53 -7.90
CA LEU A 56 4.20 1.15 -6.59
C LEU A 56 4.47 -0.35 -6.58
N LYS A 57 5.71 -0.74 -6.31
CA LYS A 57 6.07 -2.13 -6.05
C LYS A 57 5.82 -2.44 -4.58
N VAL A 58 5.14 -3.55 -4.33
CA VAL A 58 4.76 -3.99 -2.97
C VAL A 58 5.38 -5.33 -2.65
N ASP A 59 5.62 -5.59 -1.36
CA ASP A 59 6.16 -6.87 -0.89
C ASP A 59 5.69 -7.19 0.54
N GLY A 60 6.17 -8.31 1.07
CA GLY A 60 5.82 -8.77 2.39
C GLY A 60 4.48 -9.50 2.45
N GLY A 61 4.14 -10.01 3.64
CA GLY A 61 2.96 -10.86 3.84
C GLY A 61 1.62 -10.19 3.51
N ALA A 62 1.48 -8.89 3.77
CA ALA A 62 0.27 -8.15 3.46
C ALA A 62 -0.01 -8.03 1.95
N ALA A 63 1.03 -8.04 1.11
CA ALA A 63 0.91 -7.99 -0.34
C ALA A 63 0.26 -9.25 -0.94
N ALA A 64 0.20 -10.37 -0.19
CA ALA A 64 -0.55 -11.56 -0.58
C ALA A 64 -2.07 -11.33 -0.64
N ASN A 65 -2.58 -10.35 0.09
CA ASN A 65 -4.01 -10.03 0.10
C ASN A 65 -4.39 -9.21 -1.13
N ALA A 66 -4.98 -9.88 -2.13
CA ALA A 66 -5.38 -9.26 -3.39
C ALA A 66 -6.43 -8.14 -3.20
N LEU A 67 -7.34 -8.27 -2.21
CA LEU A 67 -8.32 -7.22 -1.93
C LEU A 67 -7.63 -5.95 -1.41
N LEU A 68 -6.67 -6.07 -0.50
CA LEU A 68 -5.90 -4.93 -0.03
C LEU A 68 -5.13 -4.26 -1.17
N MET A 69 -4.53 -5.05 -2.07
CA MET A 69 -3.81 -4.51 -3.23
C MET A 69 -4.75 -3.76 -4.18
N GLN A 70 -5.94 -4.29 -4.43
CA GLN A 70 -6.94 -3.60 -5.25
C GLN A 70 -7.44 -2.31 -4.60
N ILE A 71 -7.74 -2.33 -3.30
CA ILE A 71 -8.11 -1.13 -2.53
C ILE A 71 -7.02 -0.05 -2.65
N GLN A 72 -5.75 -0.42 -2.52
CA GLN A 72 -4.63 0.52 -2.69
C GLN A 72 -4.55 1.07 -4.11
N ALA A 73 -4.71 0.24 -5.15
CA ALA A 73 -4.72 0.70 -6.53
C ALA A 73 -5.86 1.69 -6.79
N ASP A 74 -7.04 1.43 -6.22
CA ASP A 74 -8.21 2.30 -6.34
C ASP A 74 -7.98 3.66 -5.66
N LEU A 75 -7.47 3.69 -4.45
CA LEU A 75 -7.20 4.91 -3.69
C LEU A 75 -6.07 5.74 -4.32
N LEU A 76 -4.91 5.13 -4.50
CA LEU A 76 -3.70 5.81 -4.97
C LEU A 76 -3.78 6.26 -6.44
N GLY A 77 -4.58 5.57 -7.26
CA GLY A 77 -4.65 5.82 -8.69
C GLY A 77 -3.37 5.51 -9.45
N VAL A 78 -2.53 4.63 -8.89
CA VAL A 78 -1.29 4.13 -9.50
C VAL A 78 -1.31 2.62 -9.56
N ASP A 79 -0.55 2.06 -10.49
CA ASP A 79 -0.43 0.61 -10.61
C ASP A 79 0.31 0.03 -9.40
N ILE A 80 -0.30 -0.96 -8.75
CA ILE A 80 0.31 -1.74 -7.66
C ILE A 80 0.87 -3.02 -8.26
N VAL A 81 2.19 -3.16 -8.24
CA VAL A 81 2.89 -4.29 -8.84
C VAL A 81 3.38 -5.24 -7.76
N ARG A 82 2.77 -6.43 -7.71
CA ARG A 82 3.13 -7.50 -6.78
C ARG A 82 4.14 -8.45 -7.44
N PRO A 83 5.28 -8.76 -6.79
CA PRO A 83 6.23 -9.73 -7.30
C PRO A 83 5.78 -11.17 -7.05
N ALA A 84 6.32 -12.12 -7.82
CA ALA A 84 6.12 -13.55 -7.60
C ALA A 84 6.68 -14.01 -6.23
N MET A 85 7.80 -13.42 -5.80
CA MET A 85 8.39 -13.67 -4.48
C MET A 85 8.07 -12.53 -3.52
N LEU A 86 7.24 -12.80 -2.52
CA LEU A 86 6.82 -11.80 -1.53
C LEU A 86 7.86 -11.54 -0.43
N GLN A 87 8.78 -12.49 -0.19
CA GLN A 87 9.82 -12.37 0.84
C GLN A 87 11.06 -11.68 0.27
N THR A 88 10.91 -10.42 -0.14
CA THR A 88 11.97 -9.69 -0.86
C THR A 88 13.18 -9.37 -0.01
N THR A 89 13.04 -9.25 1.31
CA THR A 89 14.17 -9.04 2.23
C THR A 89 15.14 -10.23 2.20
N ALA A 90 14.62 -11.45 2.35
CA ALA A 90 15.43 -12.66 2.28
C ALA A 90 16.00 -12.88 0.87
N LEU A 91 15.18 -12.65 -0.15
CA LEU A 91 15.61 -12.72 -1.55
C LEU A 91 16.72 -11.71 -1.84
N GLY A 92 16.59 -10.47 -1.36
CA GLY A 92 17.60 -9.42 -1.55
C GLY A 92 18.95 -9.80 -0.94
N ALA A 93 18.94 -10.35 0.28
CA ALA A 93 20.16 -10.85 0.92
C ALA A 93 20.82 -11.98 0.11
N ALA A 94 20.03 -12.95 -0.37
CA ALA A 94 20.51 -14.04 -1.20
C ALA A 94 21.09 -13.56 -2.54
N LEU A 95 20.42 -12.60 -3.20
CA LEU A 95 20.89 -12.02 -4.47
C LEU A 95 22.20 -11.24 -4.29
N LEU A 96 22.35 -10.48 -3.20
CA LEU A 96 23.58 -9.76 -2.89
C LEU A 96 24.72 -10.73 -2.55
N ALA A 97 24.45 -11.82 -1.81
CA ALA A 97 25.43 -12.86 -1.57
C ALA A 97 25.89 -13.51 -2.89
N GLY A 98 24.94 -13.81 -3.78
CA GLY A 98 25.23 -14.35 -5.12
C GLY A 98 26.08 -13.40 -5.97
N LEU A 99 25.87 -12.10 -5.87
CA LEU A 99 26.72 -11.09 -6.51
C LEU A 99 28.13 -11.10 -5.91
N GLY A 100 28.23 -11.19 -4.57
CA GLY A 100 29.52 -11.21 -3.86
C GLY A 100 30.40 -12.41 -4.20
N ILE A 101 29.83 -13.58 -4.49
CA ILE A 101 30.57 -14.79 -4.91
C ILE A 101 30.69 -14.94 -6.43
N GLY A 102 30.23 -13.96 -7.22
CA GLY A 102 30.31 -13.98 -8.67
C GLY A 102 29.29 -14.87 -9.38
N TRP A 103 28.19 -15.28 -8.71
CA TRP A 103 27.09 -16.00 -9.36
C TRP A 103 26.32 -15.07 -10.32
N PHE A 104 26.10 -13.81 -9.92
CA PHE A 104 25.60 -12.77 -10.81
C PHE A 104 26.76 -11.87 -11.22
N SER A 105 26.82 -11.52 -12.51
CA SER A 105 27.86 -10.64 -13.05
C SER A 105 27.75 -9.20 -12.54
N ASP A 106 26.52 -8.74 -12.34
CA ASP A 106 26.22 -7.35 -12.00
C ASP A 106 24.78 -7.18 -11.47
N LEU A 107 24.43 -5.95 -11.10
CA LEU A 107 23.09 -5.61 -10.65
C LEU A 107 22.02 -5.69 -11.77
N ALA A 108 22.42 -5.64 -13.04
CA ALA A 108 21.48 -5.78 -14.15
C ALA A 108 20.98 -7.23 -14.25
N ALA A 109 21.87 -8.20 -14.06
CA ALA A 109 21.52 -9.62 -13.99
C ALA A 109 20.54 -9.90 -12.82
N ILE A 110 20.76 -9.28 -11.66
CA ILE A 110 19.82 -9.37 -10.53
C ILE A 110 18.45 -8.75 -10.87
N ARG A 111 18.44 -7.57 -11.50
CA ARG A 111 17.18 -6.92 -11.90
C ARG A 111 16.39 -7.75 -12.91
N ALA A 112 17.08 -8.46 -13.81
CA ALA A 112 16.43 -9.35 -14.78
C ALA A 112 15.80 -10.59 -14.13
N ALA A 113 16.26 -11.00 -12.96
CA ALA A 113 15.67 -12.09 -12.21
C ALA A 113 14.37 -11.71 -11.48
N TRP A 114 14.09 -10.42 -11.34
CA TRP A 114 12.86 -9.95 -10.71
C TRP A 114 11.66 -10.11 -11.66
N GLN A 115 10.60 -10.75 -11.17
CA GLN A 115 9.38 -11.00 -11.95
C GLN A 115 8.16 -10.44 -11.23
N ALA A 116 7.32 -9.72 -11.97
CA ALA A 116 6.00 -9.36 -11.51
C ALA A 116 5.07 -10.59 -11.62
N GLU A 117 4.27 -10.85 -10.59
CA GLU A 117 3.21 -11.85 -10.63
C GLU A 117 1.91 -11.22 -11.12
N GLN A 118 1.55 -10.08 -10.52
CA GLN A 118 0.30 -9.41 -10.79
C GLN A 118 0.42 -7.90 -10.68
N THR A 119 -0.29 -7.19 -11.54
CA THR A 119 -0.49 -5.75 -11.46
C THR A 119 -1.96 -5.46 -11.21
N PHE A 120 -2.23 -4.64 -10.19
CA PHE A 120 -3.57 -4.14 -9.86
C PHE A 120 -3.66 -2.70 -10.37
N THR A 121 -4.67 -2.41 -11.17
CA THR A 121 -4.96 -1.08 -11.69
C THR A 121 -6.23 -0.54 -11.08
N ARG A 122 -6.39 0.78 -11.07
CA ARG A 122 -7.61 1.43 -10.58
C ARG A 122 -8.85 0.93 -11.31
N GLN A 123 -9.86 0.52 -10.56
CA GLN A 123 -11.17 0.10 -11.05
C GLN A 123 -12.29 1.07 -10.67
N LEU A 124 -12.12 1.83 -9.57
CA LEU A 124 -13.09 2.82 -9.13
C LEU A 124 -12.87 4.16 -9.85
N ASP A 125 -13.97 4.84 -10.16
CA ASP A 125 -13.92 6.19 -10.69
C ASP A 125 -13.48 7.21 -9.63
N ALA A 126 -13.06 8.39 -10.08
CA ALA A 126 -12.53 9.42 -9.19
C ALA A 126 -13.56 9.95 -8.19
N ALA A 127 -14.85 9.97 -8.56
CA ALA A 127 -15.91 10.46 -7.70
C ALA A 127 -16.18 9.50 -6.54
N ALA A 128 -16.21 8.19 -6.81
CA ALA A 128 -16.33 7.16 -5.79
C ALA A 128 -15.15 7.19 -4.80
N VAL A 129 -13.93 7.36 -5.30
CA VAL A 129 -12.73 7.48 -4.45
C VAL A 129 -12.76 8.75 -3.61
N ALA A 130 -13.19 9.88 -4.15
CA ALA A 130 -13.32 11.13 -3.39
C ALA A 130 -14.31 11.00 -2.24
N ALA A 131 -15.50 10.44 -2.49
CA ALA A 131 -16.49 10.19 -1.45
C ALA A 131 -15.98 9.25 -0.35
N TRP A 132 -15.18 8.25 -0.74
CA TRP A 132 -14.55 7.33 0.19
C TRP A 132 -13.49 8.02 1.06
N ALA A 133 -12.65 8.87 0.46
CA ALA A 133 -11.65 9.67 1.17
C ALA A 133 -12.28 10.67 2.17
N GLU A 134 -13.44 11.28 1.84
CA GLU A 134 -14.18 12.13 2.77
C GLU A 134 -14.58 11.36 4.04
N GLY A 135 -15.05 10.11 3.89
CA GLY A 135 -15.37 9.24 5.03
C GLY A 135 -14.16 8.97 5.92
N TRP A 136 -12.99 8.74 5.32
CA TRP A 136 -11.72 8.57 6.04
C TRP A 136 -11.34 9.81 6.84
N GLN A 137 -11.35 11.00 6.22
CA GLN A 137 -11.04 12.26 6.91
C GLN A 137 -12.00 12.53 8.07
N ALA A 138 -13.29 12.23 7.88
CA ALA A 138 -14.30 12.35 8.93
C ALA A 138 -14.04 11.39 10.10
N ALA A 139 -13.54 10.20 9.87
CA ALA A 139 -13.16 9.24 10.90
C ALA A 139 -11.89 9.68 11.65
N VAL A 140 -10.84 10.10 10.94
CA VAL A 140 -9.58 10.59 11.52
C VAL A 140 -9.79 11.81 12.40
N ALA A 141 -10.71 12.71 12.02
CA ALA A 141 -11.03 13.89 12.82
C ALA A 141 -11.68 13.54 14.20
N ARG A 142 -12.12 12.30 14.39
CA ARG A 142 -12.76 11.81 15.63
C ARG A 142 -11.88 10.89 16.47
N ALA A 143 -10.72 10.54 15.96
CA ALA A 143 -9.73 9.67 16.61
C ALA A 143 -8.90 10.41 17.74
#